data_efe65cb8cce418019f97854c5c4eb92c
#
_entry.id   efe65cb8cce418019f97854c5c4eb92c
#
_cell.length_a   1.000
_cell.length_b   1.000
_cell.length_c   1.000
_cell.angle_alpha   90.00
_cell.angle_beta   90.00
_cell.angle_gamma   90.00
#
_symmetry.space_group_name_H-M   'P 1'
#
loop_
_entity.id
_entity.type
_entity.pdbx_description
1 polymer ?
#
loop_
_entity_poly.entity_id
_entity_poly.type
_entity_poly.pdbx_seq_one_letter_code
_entity_poly.pdbx_strand_id
1 'polypeptide(L)'
;SDMPAPIDGEPTTEPAFGLDALWIESSQAELARGLGYTVVDAPTAIATHINAVIRESASELLGQDETQQLLDKVATRYPKLVSSLVPDLLPLSTVTQVLQNLLAESVPVKDMRNIIDALTAHAKENQDASHLTSLVRPKLGRLICQPLVDETGTLTVITLAPDLSLIHISEPTRHRR
;
A
#
# COMPACT_ATOMS: atom_id res chain seq x y z
N SER A 1 13.16 28.05 4.73
CA SER A 1 13.46 26.75 5.37
C SER A 1 14.38 27.03 6.55
N ASP A 2 13.75 27.20 7.71
CA ASP A 2 14.47 27.43 8.96
C ASP A 2 14.98 26.07 9.44
N MET A 3 16.29 25.82 9.26
CA MET A 3 16.93 24.68 9.91
C MET A 3 16.93 24.94 11.42
N PRO A 4 16.59 23.96 12.26
CA PRO A 4 16.65 24.11 13.71
C PRO A 4 18.08 24.50 14.14
N ALA A 5 18.21 25.21 15.26
CA ALA A 5 19.52 25.56 15.81
C ALA A 5 20.33 24.29 16.07
N PRO A 6 21.65 24.29 15.81
CA PRO A 6 22.48 23.10 15.94
C PRO A 6 22.45 22.57 17.39
N ILE A 7 22.28 21.27 17.53
CA ILE A 7 22.37 20.54 18.79
C ILE A 7 23.52 19.53 18.68
N ASP A 8 24.21 19.30 19.78
CA ASP A 8 25.32 18.35 19.83
C ASP A 8 24.79 16.90 19.86
N GLY A 9 25.28 16.05 18.98
CA GLY A 9 24.84 14.67 18.82
C GLY A 9 25.60 13.92 17.76
N GLU A 10 25.43 12.61 17.69
CA GLU A 10 26.05 11.74 16.70
C GLU A 10 25.16 11.70 15.43
N PRO A 11 25.68 12.18 14.28
CA PRO A 11 24.92 12.15 13.04
C PRO A 11 24.57 10.73 12.60
N THR A 12 23.34 10.56 12.17
CA THR A 12 22.81 9.28 11.67
C THR A 12 21.74 9.55 10.62
N THR A 13 21.25 8.48 10.00
CA THR A 13 20.05 8.52 9.13
C THR A 13 18.95 7.73 9.78
N GLU A 14 17.78 8.33 9.89
CA GLU A 14 16.57 7.63 10.40
C GLU A 14 16.19 6.53 9.40
N PRO A 15 16.13 5.25 9.82
CA PRO A 15 16.10 4.13 8.89
C PRO A 15 14.74 3.89 8.22
N ALA A 16 13.63 4.45 8.75
CA ALA A 16 12.31 4.22 8.18
C ALA A 16 11.99 5.16 6.99
N PHE A 17 12.50 6.41 7.04
CA PHE A 17 12.19 7.44 6.04
C PHE A 17 13.44 8.02 5.36
N GLY A 18 14.65 7.59 5.78
CA GLY A 18 15.89 8.07 5.24
C GLY A 18 16.20 9.53 5.57
N LEU A 19 15.64 10.07 6.64
CA LEU A 19 15.82 11.44 7.04
C LEU A 19 17.11 11.61 7.84
N ASP A 20 17.76 12.78 7.69
CA ASP A 20 18.91 13.14 8.53
C ASP A 20 18.47 13.24 10.00
N ALA A 21 19.20 12.59 10.88
CA ALA A 21 18.89 12.48 12.30
C ALA A 21 20.15 12.59 13.16
N LEU A 22 19.96 12.75 14.47
CA LEU A 22 21.03 12.80 15.45
C LEU A 22 20.69 11.88 16.63
N TRP A 23 21.64 11.06 17.05
CA TRP A 23 21.60 10.44 18.36
C TRP A 23 22.05 11.45 19.41
N ILE A 24 21.20 11.73 20.39
CA ILE A 24 21.45 12.67 21.47
C ILE A 24 21.31 11.97 22.82
N GLU A 25 21.94 12.53 23.84
CA GLU A 25 21.74 12.10 25.22
C GLU A 25 20.30 12.39 25.69
N SER A 26 19.72 11.49 26.49
CA SER A 26 18.35 11.66 27.00
C SER A 26 18.14 12.98 27.75
N SER A 27 19.18 13.49 28.38
CA SER A 27 19.17 14.80 29.08
C SER A 27 18.95 15.98 28.15
N GLN A 28 19.24 15.85 26.84
CA GLN A 28 19.08 16.89 25.82
C GLN A 28 17.69 16.87 25.15
N ALA A 29 16.85 15.87 25.45
CA ALA A 29 15.57 15.66 24.77
C ALA A 29 14.64 16.90 24.83
N GLU A 30 14.53 17.54 26.00
CA GLU A 30 13.69 18.73 26.17
C GLU A 30 14.27 19.95 25.42
N LEU A 31 15.59 20.10 25.43
CA LEU A 31 16.25 21.16 24.66
C LEU A 31 16.00 20.96 23.17
N ALA A 32 16.17 19.72 22.67
CA ALA A 32 15.94 19.39 21.26
C ALA A 32 14.50 19.71 20.82
N ARG A 33 13.50 19.33 21.63
CA ARG A 33 12.10 19.68 21.36
C ARG A 33 11.89 21.19 21.32
N GLY A 34 12.50 21.93 22.26
CA GLY A 34 12.42 23.40 22.30
C GLY A 34 13.06 24.08 21.07
N LEU A 35 14.02 23.43 20.44
CA LEU A 35 14.67 23.89 19.20
C LEU A 35 13.93 23.47 17.93
N GLY A 36 12.80 22.74 18.06
CA GLY A 36 11.97 22.33 16.92
C GLY A 36 12.28 20.96 16.33
N TYR A 37 13.14 20.16 16.99
CA TYR A 37 13.39 18.77 16.57
C TYR A 37 12.25 17.86 16.99
N THR A 38 11.94 16.87 16.13
CA THR A 38 11.13 15.72 16.52
C THR A 38 12.00 14.74 17.28
N VAL A 39 11.69 14.53 18.55
CA VAL A 39 12.47 13.65 19.43
C VAL A 39 11.66 12.40 19.72
N VAL A 40 12.23 11.24 19.38
CA VAL A 40 11.68 9.92 19.67
C VAL A 40 12.66 9.09 20.51
N ASP A 41 12.17 8.18 21.31
CA ASP A 41 13.03 7.24 22.04
C ASP A 41 13.47 6.07 21.14
N ALA A 42 14.52 5.37 21.53
CA ALA A 42 15.07 4.26 20.78
C ALA A 42 14.05 3.11 20.54
N PRO A 43 13.21 2.70 21.52
CA PRO A 43 12.15 1.71 21.24
C PRO A 43 11.16 2.15 20.17
N THR A 44 10.75 3.40 20.16
CA THR A 44 9.86 3.96 19.13
C THR A 44 10.54 3.98 17.76
N ALA A 45 11.80 4.38 17.66
CA ALA A 45 12.57 4.36 16.42
C ALA A 45 12.69 2.93 15.87
N ILE A 46 13.01 1.96 16.73
CA ILE A 46 13.08 0.54 16.34
C ILE A 46 11.72 0.02 15.85
N ALA A 47 10.63 0.31 16.57
CA ALA A 47 9.30 -0.13 16.19
C ALA A 47 8.86 0.48 14.85
N THR A 48 9.18 1.75 14.62
CA THR A 48 8.90 2.44 13.35
C THR A 48 9.66 1.80 12.19
N HIS A 49 10.95 1.51 12.39
CA HIS A 49 11.77 0.84 11.39
C HIS A 49 11.27 -0.56 11.06
N ILE A 50 10.97 -1.38 12.07
CA ILE A 50 10.39 -2.72 11.86
C ILE A 50 9.09 -2.63 11.06
N ASN A 51 8.20 -1.69 11.41
CA ASN A 51 6.96 -1.48 10.65
C ASN A 51 7.22 -1.08 9.19
N ALA A 52 8.21 -0.24 8.93
CA ALA A 52 8.59 0.14 7.57
C ALA A 52 9.07 -1.07 6.76
N VAL A 53 9.99 -1.87 7.31
CA VAL A 53 10.52 -3.09 6.67
C VAL A 53 9.40 -4.11 6.40
N ILE A 54 8.48 -4.32 7.36
CA ILE A 54 7.34 -5.23 7.17
C ILE A 54 6.44 -4.74 6.02
N ARG A 55 6.19 -3.44 5.92
CA ARG A 55 5.37 -2.88 4.84
C ARG A 55 6.02 -3.02 3.47
N GLU A 56 7.31 -2.74 3.38
CA GLU A 56 8.09 -2.89 2.14
C GLU A 56 8.14 -4.34 1.66
N SER A 57 8.28 -5.29 2.60
CA SER A 57 8.35 -6.72 2.31
C SER A 57 6.99 -7.43 2.33
N ALA A 58 5.88 -6.71 2.51
CA ALA A 58 4.56 -7.30 2.73
C ALA A 58 4.11 -8.25 1.60
N SER A 59 4.45 -7.90 0.34
CA SER A 59 4.14 -8.75 -0.82
C SER A 59 4.93 -10.06 -0.81
N GLU A 60 6.17 -10.05 -0.33
CA GLU A 60 7.02 -11.24 -0.24
C GLU A 60 6.64 -12.14 0.94
N LEU A 61 6.21 -11.53 2.04
CA LEU A 61 5.78 -12.23 3.26
C LEU A 61 4.43 -12.92 3.12
N LEU A 62 3.59 -12.50 2.16
CA LEU A 62 2.27 -13.08 1.95
C LEU A 62 2.37 -14.31 1.04
N GLY A 63 2.38 -15.50 1.61
CA GLY A 63 2.30 -16.77 0.90
C GLY A 63 0.86 -17.31 0.79
N GLN A 64 0.74 -18.56 0.31
CA GLN A 64 -0.57 -19.21 0.19
C GLN A 64 -1.17 -19.53 1.57
N ASP A 65 -0.35 -19.88 2.55
CA ASP A 65 -0.83 -20.18 3.91
C ASP A 65 -1.39 -18.94 4.59
N GLU A 66 -0.74 -17.77 4.45
CA GLU A 66 -1.23 -16.49 4.95
C GLU A 66 -2.51 -16.08 4.22
N THR A 67 -2.56 -16.29 2.90
CA THR A 67 -3.78 -16.03 2.10
C THR A 67 -4.93 -16.90 2.57
N GLN A 68 -4.70 -18.20 2.81
CA GLN A 68 -5.72 -19.10 3.34
C GLN A 68 -6.24 -18.63 4.71
N GLN A 69 -5.34 -18.23 5.61
CA GLN A 69 -5.72 -17.69 6.92
C GLN A 69 -6.57 -16.41 6.80
N LEU A 70 -6.27 -15.54 5.83
CA LEU A 70 -7.09 -14.36 5.57
C LEU A 70 -8.49 -14.75 5.07
N LEU A 71 -8.58 -15.72 4.15
CA LEU A 71 -9.86 -16.24 3.65
C LEU A 71 -10.66 -16.92 4.77
N ASP A 72 -10.03 -17.70 5.64
CA ASP A 72 -10.69 -18.37 6.76
C ASP A 72 -11.30 -17.37 7.76
N LYS A 73 -10.59 -16.26 8.03
CA LYS A 73 -11.14 -15.16 8.84
C LYS A 73 -12.39 -14.56 8.22
N VAL A 74 -12.39 -14.37 6.90
CA VAL A 74 -13.59 -13.88 6.18
C VAL A 74 -14.70 -14.92 6.18
N ALA A 75 -14.36 -16.20 5.97
CA ALA A 75 -15.31 -17.32 5.95
C ALA A 75 -16.07 -17.49 7.28
N THR A 76 -15.44 -17.13 8.41
CA THR A 76 -16.12 -17.13 9.72
C THR A 76 -17.39 -16.30 9.71
N ARG A 77 -17.42 -15.18 8.97
CA ARG A 77 -18.58 -14.29 8.87
C ARG A 77 -19.34 -14.43 7.56
N TYR A 78 -18.63 -14.75 6.48
CA TYR A 78 -19.17 -14.81 5.12
C TYR A 78 -18.76 -16.13 4.41
N PRO A 79 -19.18 -17.31 4.90
CA PRO A 79 -18.69 -18.59 4.38
C PRO A 79 -19.02 -18.80 2.90
N LYS A 80 -20.22 -18.40 2.48
CA LYS A 80 -20.63 -18.54 1.07
C LYS A 80 -19.84 -17.66 0.11
N LEU A 81 -19.40 -16.50 0.56
CA LEU A 81 -18.59 -15.58 -0.25
C LEU A 81 -17.24 -16.21 -0.59
N VAL A 82 -16.56 -16.80 0.39
CA VAL A 82 -15.28 -17.45 0.19
C VAL A 82 -15.42 -18.74 -0.63
N SER A 83 -16.38 -19.60 -0.29
CA SER A 83 -16.58 -20.88 -1.01
C SER A 83 -17.02 -20.68 -2.47
N SER A 84 -17.65 -19.56 -2.82
CA SER A 84 -17.97 -19.24 -4.21
C SER A 84 -16.78 -18.78 -5.04
N LEU A 85 -15.66 -18.41 -4.41
CA LEU A 85 -14.46 -17.97 -5.09
C LEU A 85 -13.41 -19.08 -5.17
N VAL A 86 -13.04 -19.66 -4.03
CA VAL A 86 -11.98 -20.68 -3.92
C VAL A 86 -12.56 -21.99 -3.45
N PRO A 87 -12.27 -23.12 -4.13
CA PRO A 87 -11.41 -23.25 -5.31
C PRO A 87 -12.14 -23.11 -6.66
N ASP A 88 -13.47 -22.96 -6.67
CA ASP A 88 -14.32 -23.17 -7.84
C ASP A 88 -14.09 -22.17 -8.98
N LEU A 89 -13.93 -20.90 -8.67
CA LEU A 89 -13.69 -19.84 -9.68
C LEU A 89 -12.22 -19.53 -9.86
N LEU A 90 -11.46 -19.46 -8.77
CA LEU A 90 -10.03 -19.17 -8.79
C LEU A 90 -9.26 -20.15 -7.91
N PRO A 91 -8.08 -20.61 -8.34
CA PRO A 91 -7.16 -21.30 -7.45
C PRO A 91 -6.61 -20.32 -6.40
N LEU A 92 -6.27 -20.85 -5.23
CA LEU A 92 -5.68 -20.07 -4.13
C LEU A 92 -4.44 -19.27 -4.57
N SER A 93 -3.62 -19.86 -5.46
CA SER A 93 -2.43 -19.22 -6.01
C SER A 93 -2.72 -17.93 -6.76
N THR A 94 -3.80 -17.88 -7.56
CA THR A 94 -4.23 -16.65 -8.24
C THR A 94 -4.69 -15.59 -7.25
N VAL A 95 -5.45 -15.97 -6.22
CA VAL A 95 -5.86 -15.04 -5.17
C VAL A 95 -4.63 -14.49 -4.44
N THR A 96 -3.68 -15.36 -4.07
CA THR A 96 -2.40 -14.95 -3.46
C THR A 96 -1.68 -13.93 -4.33
N GLN A 97 -1.55 -14.20 -5.64
CA GLN A 97 -0.86 -13.29 -6.56
C GLN A 97 -1.56 -11.93 -6.67
N VAL A 98 -2.90 -11.89 -6.67
CA VAL A 98 -3.64 -10.61 -6.65
C VAL A 98 -3.36 -9.83 -5.36
N LEU A 99 -3.37 -10.49 -4.21
CA LEU A 99 -3.07 -9.84 -2.94
C LEU A 99 -1.61 -9.34 -2.88
N GLN A 100 -0.66 -10.12 -3.39
CA GLN A 100 0.75 -9.72 -3.52
C GLN A 100 0.90 -8.49 -4.42
N ASN A 101 0.23 -8.47 -5.58
CA ASN A 101 0.25 -7.32 -6.48
C ASN A 101 -0.28 -6.05 -5.80
N LEU A 102 -1.39 -6.15 -5.04
CA LEU A 102 -1.93 -5.02 -4.29
C LEU A 102 -0.93 -4.53 -3.23
N LEU A 103 -0.31 -5.43 -2.47
CA LEU A 103 0.67 -5.09 -1.44
C LEU A 103 1.94 -4.47 -2.03
N ALA A 104 2.42 -4.97 -3.17
CA ALA A 104 3.56 -4.39 -3.89
C ALA A 104 3.30 -2.93 -4.32
N GLU A 105 2.04 -2.56 -4.52
CA GLU A 105 1.59 -1.19 -4.80
C GLU A 105 1.23 -0.41 -3.53
N SER A 106 1.57 -0.94 -2.34
CA SER A 106 1.20 -0.36 -1.04
C SER A 106 -0.31 -0.22 -0.82
N VAL A 107 -1.13 -0.98 -1.55
CA VAL A 107 -2.58 -1.03 -1.36
C VAL A 107 -2.92 -2.02 -0.24
N PRO A 108 -3.55 -1.57 0.86
CA PRO A 108 -3.82 -2.44 1.99
C PRO A 108 -4.92 -3.47 1.67
N VAL A 109 -4.66 -4.74 2.01
CA VAL A 109 -5.60 -5.86 1.77
C VAL A 109 -6.56 -6.11 2.94
N LYS A 110 -6.74 -5.13 3.83
CA LYS A 110 -7.61 -5.26 5.02
C LYS A 110 -9.10 -5.42 4.67
N ASP A 111 -9.54 -4.92 3.51
CA ASP A 111 -10.93 -5.05 3.04
C ASP A 111 -11.08 -6.27 2.13
N MET A 112 -10.77 -7.44 2.70
CA MET A 112 -10.88 -8.72 1.99
C MET A 112 -12.26 -8.97 1.40
N ARG A 113 -13.34 -8.48 2.04
CA ARG A 113 -14.69 -8.66 1.51
C ARG A 113 -14.84 -8.03 0.13
N ASN A 114 -14.51 -6.76 -0.03
CA ASN A 114 -14.61 -6.08 -1.31
C ASN A 114 -13.65 -6.66 -2.36
N ILE A 115 -12.48 -7.16 -1.93
CA ILE A 115 -11.55 -7.87 -2.80
C ILE A 115 -12.19 -9.15 -3.34
N ILE A 116 -12.75 -10.00 -2.46
CA ILE A 116 -13.40 -11.26 -2.84
C ILE A 116 -14.62 -11.01 -3.72
N ASP A 117 -15.46 -10.03 -3.39
CA ASP A 117 -16.61 -9.64 -4.20
C ASP A 117 -16.20 -9.25 -5.62
N ALA A 118 -15.14 -8.43 -5.75
CA ALA A 118 -14.61 -8.03 -7.06
C ALA A 118 -14.05 -9.22 -7.85
N LEU A 119 -13.27 -10.08 -7.20
CA LEU A 119 -12.72 -11.28 -7.83
C LEU A 119 -13.83 -12.21 -8.31
N THR A 120 -14.84 -12.47 -7.49
CA THR A 120 -15.98 -13.33 -7.84
C THR A 120 -16.76 -12.79 -9.04
N ALA A 121 -16.90 -11.47 -9.14
CA ALA A 121 -17.61 -10.84 -10.26
C ALA A 121 -16.90 -11.00 -11.61
N HIS A 122 -15.56 -11.01 -11.61
CA HIS A 122 -14.75 -10.95 -12.84
C HIS A 122 -13.99 -12.24 -13.18
N ALA A 123 -13.84 -13.17 -12.22
CA ALA A 123 -13.06 -14.40 -12.38
C ALA A 123 -13.55 -15.32 -13.51
N LYS A 124 -14.83 -15.23 -13.90
CA LYS A 124 -15.40 -16.00 -15.01
C LYS A 124 -14.94 -15.54 -16.38
N GLU A 125 -14.62 -14.26 -16.50
CA GLU A 125 -14.23 -13.64 -17.77
C GLU A 125 -12.73 -13.78 -18.01
N ASN A 126 -11.94 -13.59 -16.95
CA ASN A 126 -10.50 -13.67 -17.03
C ASN A 126 -9.92 -14.04 -15.65
N GLN A 127 -8.98 -14.99 -15.63
CA GLN A 127 -8.31 -15.47 -14.41
C GLN A 127 -6.87 -14.97 -14.29
N ASP A 128 -6.42 -14.06 -15.18
CA ASP A 128 -5.12 -13.43 -15.08
C ASP A 128 -5.05 -12.54 -13.84
N ALA A 129 -4.05 -12.79 -13.00
CA ALA A 129 -3.89 -12.08 -11.73
C ALA A 129 -3.68 -10.57 -11.91
N SER A 130 -2.92 -10.14 -12.93
CA SER A 130 -2.67 -8.73 -13.20
C SER A 130 -3.94 -8.01 -13.64
N HIS A 131 -4.71 -8.65 -14.52
CA HIS A 131 -6.00 -8.15 -14.96
C HIS A 131 -6.99 -8.03 -13.78
N LEU A 132 -7.13 -9.10 -12.99
CA LEU A 132 -7.99 -9.11 -11.81
C LEU A 132 -7.58 -8.03 -10.79
N THR A 133 -6.27 -7.83 -10.57
CA THR A 133 -5.76 -6.75 -9.70
C THR A 133 -6.26 -5.40 -10.16
N SER A 134 -6.24 -5.13 -11.47
CA SER A 134 -6.71 -3.85 -12.04
C SER A 134 -8.21 -3.62 -11.81
N LEU A 135 -9.02 -4.68 -11.79
CA LEU A 135 -10.45 -4.62 -11.53
C LEU A 135 -10.80 -4.52 -10.02
N VAL A 136 -9.93 -5.01 -9.15
CA VAL A 136 -10.09 -4.87 -7.69
C VAL A 136 -9.81 -3.44 -7.22
N ARG A 137 -8.80 -2.74 -7.80
CA ARG A 137 -8.41 -1.38 -7.37
C ARG A 137 -9.57 -0.38 -7.27
N PRO A 138 -10.49 -0.25 -8.26
CA PRO A 138 -11.62 0.66 -8.14
C PRO A 138 -12.53 0.39 -6.92
N LYS A 139 -12.66 -0.89 -6.52
CA LYS A 139 -13.42 -1.26 -5.32
C LYS A 139 -12.73 -0.84 -4.02
N LEU A 140 -11.42 -0.67 -4.07
CA LEU A 140 -10.59 -0.19 -2.95
C LEU A 140 -10.30 1.32 -3.03
N GLY A 141 -10.89 2.04 -3.97
CA GLY A 141 -10.59 3.45 -4.25
C GLY A 141 -10.58 4.33 -3.01
N ARG A 142 -11.52 4.15 -2.08
CA ARG A 142 -11.53 4.89 -0.82
C ARG A 142 -10.29 4.61 0.05
N LEU A 143 -9.87 3.35 0.14
CA LEU A 143 -8.68 2.96 0.91
C LEU A 143 -7.40 3.48 0.27
N ILE A 144 -7.36 3.53 -1.07
CA ILE A 144 -6.22 4.04 -1.84
C ILE A 144 -6.10 5.56 -1.72
N CYS A 145 -7.24 6.28 -1.84
CA CYS A 145 -7.23 7.73 -1.85
C CYS A 145 -7.15 8.35 -0.44
N GLN A 146 -7.67 7.68 0.59
CA GLN A 146 -7.74 8.24 1.94
C GLN A 146 -6.39 8.73 2.51
N PRO A 147 -5.25 8.04 2.32
CA PRO A 147 -3.94 8.51 2.80
C PRO A 147 -3.40 9.71 2.01
N LEU A 148 -3.97 10.01 0.84
CA LEU A 148 -3.52 11.08 -0.07
C LEU A 148 -4.33 12.37 0.09
N VAL A 149 -5.39 12.32 0.89
CA VAL A 149 -6.26 13.47 1.17
C VAL A 149 -5.65 14.28 2.30
N ASP A 150 -5.57 15.58 2.14
CA ASP A 150 -5.07 16.52 3.15
C ASP A 150 -6.07 16.74 4.31
N GLU A 151 -5.67 17.52 5.31
CA GLU A 151 -6.51 17.84 6.49
C GLU A 151 -7.82 18.55 6.12
N THR A 152 -7.87 19.20 4.94
CA THR A 152 -9.07 19.89 4.45
C THR A 152 -10.02 18.97 3.67
N GLY A 153 -9.64 17.72 3.47
CA GLY A 153 -10.40 16.75 2.67
C GLY A 153 -10.16 16.88 1.16
N THR A 154 -9.08 17.57 0.76
CA THR A 154 -8.74 17.83 -0.65
C THR A 154 -7.70 16.83 -1.14
N LEU A 155 -7.93 16.26 -2.32
CA LEU A 155 -6.97 15.41 -3.03
C LEU A 155 -6.35 16.21 -4.18
N THR A 156 -5.05 16.47 -4.08
CA THR A 156 -4.29 17.11 -5.18
C THR A 156 -3.97 16.08 -6.26
N VAL A 157 -4.38 16.33 -7.48
CA VAL A 157 -4.19 15.44 -8.62
C VAL A 157 -3.48 16.13 -9.77
N ILE A 158 -2.68 15.37 -10.52
CA ILE A 158 -2.10 15.80 -11.80
C ILE A 158 -2.95 15.16 -12.89
N THR A 159 -3.50 15.98 -13.77
CA THR A 159 -4.27 15.51 -14.94
C THR A 159 -3.51 15.83 -16.23
N LEU A 160 -3.69 14.98 -17.23
CA LEU A 160 -3.22 15.30 -18.58
C LEU A 160 -4.12 16.36 -19.20
N ALA A 161 -3.53 17.30 -19.91
CA ALA A 161 -4.29 18.24 -20.72
C ALA A 161 -5.15 17.45 -21.73
N PRO A 162 -6.39 17.90 -22.03
CA PRO A 162 -7.29 17.20 -22.95
C PRO A 162 -6.65 16.83 -24.29
N ASP A 163 -5.82 17.70 -24.83
CA ASP A 163 -5.12 17.51 -26.10
C ASP A 163 -4.10 16.34 -26.04
N LEU A 164 -3.45 16.14 -24.90
CA LEU A 164 -2.53 15.02 -24.68
C LEU A 164 -3.28 13.71 -24.44
N SER A 165 -4.46 13.76 -23.86
CA SER A 165 -5.30 12.59 -23.64
C SER A 165 -5.80 11.98 -24.96
N LEU A 166 -6.06 12.78 -25.97
CA LEU A 166 -6.51 12.35 -27.29
C LEU A 166 -5.42 11.66 -28.12
N ILE A 167 -4.16 11.98 -27.91
CA ILE A 167 -3.02 11.38 -28.62
C ILE A 167 -2.85 9.89 -28.27
N HIS A 168 -3.26 9.47 -27.09
CA HIS A 168 -3.15 8.06 -26.64
C HIS A 168 -4.32 7.17 -27.08
N ILE A 169 -5.38 7.71 -27.67
CA ILE A 169 -6.58 6.97 -28.10
C ILE A 169 -6.52 6.61 -29.59
N SER A 170 -5.60 7.19 -30.37
CA SER A 170 -5.41 6.79 -31.76
C SER A 170 -4.63 5.45 -31.82
N GLU A 171 -5.36 4.35 -32.08
CA GLU A 171 -4.76 3.06 -32.42
C GLU A 171 -3.75 3.25 -33.57
N PRO A 172 -2.58 2.59 -33.51
CA PRO A 172 -1.67 2.60 -34.66
C PRO A 172 -2.37 1.96 -35.85
N THR A 173 -2.60 2.74 -36.87
CA THR A 173 -3.17 2.32 -38.15
C THR A 173 -2.34 1.13 -38.67
N ARG A 174 -2.93 -0.07 -38.71
CA ARG A 174 -2.34 -1.24 -39.38
C ARG A 174 -2.20 -0.89 -40.86
N HIS A 175 -0.99 -0.59 -41.28
CA HIS A 175 -0.65 -0.63 -42.70
C HIS A 175 -0.66 -2.11 -43.13
N ARG A 176 -1.73 -2.53 -43.80
CA ARG A 176 -1.70 -3.71 -44.64
C ARG A 176 -0.84 -3.41 -45.89
N ARG A 177 0.21 -4.14 -46.05
CA ARG A 177 0.79 -4.44 -47.35
C ARG A 177 0.43 -5.88 -47.72
#